data_b4d00eb87ed68713bc6b5324a85aadb8
#
_entry.id   b4d00eb87ed68713bc6b5324a85aadb8
#
_cell.length_a   1.000
_cell.length_b   1.000
_cell.length_c   1.000
_cell.angle_alpha   90.00
_cell.angle_beta   90.00
_cell.angle_gamma   90.00
#
_symmetry.space_group_name_H-M   'P 1'
#
loop_
_entity.id
_entity.type
_entity.pdbx_description
1 polymer ?
#
loop_
_entity_poly.entity_id
_entity_poly.type
_entity_poly.pdbx_seq_one_letter_code
_entity_poly.pdbx_strand_id
1 'polypeptide(L)'
;MGCSTSRNADVASAKLYVPELKELATMLQTALKDNFETVETEVTECIDLTKWGCAAPGIGGNCRIIDVGGVPNLLDPKYHKSAIFQLPSVAEQVGLKGAYIYGACAASHLVVGVNAELMPTEHISKKCRCTKYSKVLEDGSHTMEAYDSSEFGLLGNFVACDGKTTPVVKVRVKKRKGEENFVSCMRKGLAKALEESKVNVDGAKSAQIGIGGVFKVVSGKIHGHVMPDFKKTVMIDGPEVEEWLNFYEMGPDLTCLSVFLSGDPAKEKQESKEDFGLDLRLEHTHFFSQSKKEGGHYHFDKTPDDVEYVGYFLPAPVVYRVDNAFARERACQADK
;
A
#
# COMPACT_ATOMS: atom_id res chain seq x y z
N MET A 1 -32.74 10.82 -16.20
CA MET A 1 -31.73 11.44 -17.08
C MET A 1 -30.40 11.33 -16.35
N GLY A 2 -29.56 10.39 -16.76
CA GLY A 2 -28.28 10.13 -16.08
C GLY A 2 -27.27 11.19 -16.47
N CYS A 3 -26.76 11.92 -15.50
CA CYS A 3 -25.62 12.80 -15.67
C CYS A 3 -24.34 11.95 -15.77
N SER A 4 -23.98 11.53 -16.99
CA SER A 4 -22.66 10.99 -17.31
C SER A 4 -21.70 12.16 -17.49
N THR A 5 -21.23 12.72 -16.41
CA THR A 5 -20.05 13.58 -16.45
C THR A 5 -18.83 12.69 -16.21
N SER A 6 -17.94 12.57 -17.20
CA SER A 6 -16.57 12.13 -17.00
C SER A 6 -15.94 13.12 -16.01
N ARG A 7 -16.00 12.81 -14.70
CA ARG A 7 -15.33 13.60 -13.68
C ARG A 7 -13.83 13.42 -13.92
N ASN A 8 -13.13 14.51 -14.27
CA ASN A 8 -11.71 14.57 -13.99
C ASN A 8 -11.59 14.36 -12.47
N ALA A 9 -11.05 13.23 -12.05
CA ALA A 9 -10.83 12.97 -10.63
C ALA A 9 -9.97 14.08 -10.07
N ASP A 10 -10.36 14.67 -8.94
CA ASP A 10 -9.55 15.65 -8.24
C ASP A 10 -8.22 15.00 -7.88
N VAL A 11 -7.12 15.60 -8.35
CA VAL A 11 -5.76 15.15 -8.07
C VAL A 11 -5.05 16.23 -7.27
N ALA A 12 -4.71 15.89 -6.03
CA ALA A 12 -3.84 16.71 -5.19
C ALA A 12 -2.48 16.02 -5.02
N SER A 13 -1.45 16.77 -4.68
CA SER A 13 -0.13 16.21 -4.43
C SER A 13 0.65 17.00 -3.39
N ALA A 14 1.60 16.34 -2.75
CA ALA A 14 2.57 16.98 -1.88
C ALA A 14 3.96 16.37 -2.06
N LYS A 15 4.98 17.21 -1.91
CA LYS A 15 6.38 16.78 -1.93
C LYS A 15 6.72 15.99 -0.67
N LEU A 16 7.61 15.03 -0.82
CA LEU A 16 8.13 14.21 0.26
C LEU A 16 9.64 14.44 0.42
N TYR A 17 10.15 14.25 1.61
CA TYR A 17 11.58 14.21 1.86
C TYR A 17 12.16 12.91 1.31
N VAL A 18 13.25 13.04 0.55
CA VAL A 18 13.99 11.92 -0.02
C VAL A 18 15.36 11.87 0.62
N PRO A 19 15.57 11.06 1.66
CA PRO A 19 16.89 10.89 2.24
C PRO A 19 17.84 10.18 1.26
N GLU A 20 19.13 10.42 1.39
CA GLU A 20 20.14 9.58 0.72
C GLU A 20 19.96 8.12 1.15
N LEU A 21 20.20 7.15 0.25
CA LEU A 21 19.95 5.72 0.55
C LEU A 21 20.73 5.22 1.78
N LYS A 22 21.93 5.73 2.02
CA LYS A 22 22.71 5.39 3.23
C LYS A 22 22.07 5.95 4.49
N GLU A 23 21.53 7.15 4.43
CA GLU A 23 20.77 7.78 5.51
C GLU A 23 19.51 6.96 5.80
N LEU A 24 18.72 6.64 4.76
CA LEU A 24 17.54 5.78 4.89
C LEU A 24 17.87 4.42 5.50
N ALA A 25 18.97 3.78 5.08
CA ALA A 25 19.41 2.51 5.65
C ALA A 25 19.70 2.64 7.15
N THR A 26 20.34 3.73 7.58
CA THR A 26 20.61 4.01 9.00
C THR A 26 19.33 4.27 9.79
N MET A 27 18.39 5.04 9.23
CA MET A 27 17.09 5.29 9.84
C MET A 27 16.32 3.98 10.06
N LEU A 28 16.25 3.12 9.03
CA LEU A 28 15.56 1.82 9.11
C LEU A 28 16.25 0.85 10.07
N GLN A 29 17.59 0.81 10.09
CA GLN A 29 18.35 0.03 11.07
C GLN A 29 18.00 0.45 12.50
N THR A 30 17.95 1.76 12.74
CA THR A 30 17.61 2.32 14.06
C THR A 30 16.18 2.02 14.45
N ALA A 31 15.23 2.13 13.51
CA ALA A 31 13.82 1.84 13.75
C ALA A 31 13.58 0.37 14.14
N LEU A 32 14.29 -0.55 13.51
CA LEU A 32 14.02 -1.98 13.62
C LEU A 32 14.78 -2.69 14.77
N LYS A 33 15.95 -2.15 15.20
CA LYS A 33 16.85 -2.83 16.16
C LYS A 33 16.23 -3.17 17.51
N ASP A 34 15.27 -2.37 17.96
CA ASP A 34 14.61 -2.59 19.25
C ASP A 34 13.43 -3.56 19.12
N ASN A 35 12.93 -3.78 17.89
CA ASN A 35 11.77 -4.61 17.60
C ASN A 35 12.12 -6.01 17.05
N PHE A 36 13.33 -6.20 16.51
CA PHE A 36 13.80 -7.49 15.99
C PHE A 36 15.14 -7.89 16.60
N GLU A 37 15.39 -9.21 16.72
CA GLU A 37 16.64 -9.75 17.28
C GLU A 37 17.81 -9.51 16.31
N THR A 38 17.60 -9.80 15.03
CA THR A 38 18.58 -9.55 13.97
C THR A 38 18.04 -8.49 13.02
N VAL A 39 18.86 -7.47 12.73
CA VAL A 39 18.54 -6.41 11.78
C VAL A 39 19.75 -6.12 10.93
N GLU A 40 19.62 -6.27 9.62
CA GLU A 40 20.64 -5.96 8.63
C GLU A 40 20.06 -4.99 7.61
N THR A 41 20.68 -3.84 7.42
CA THR A 41 20.31 -2.87 6.38
C THR A 41 21.55 -2.50 5.55
N GLU A 42 21.40 -2.48 4.25
CA GLU A 42 22.47 -2.12 3.33
C GLU A 42 21.93 -1.45 2.06
N VAL A 43 22.75 -0.63 1.43
CA VAL A 43 22.48 -0.14 0.07
C VAL A 43 23.05 -1.15 -0.91
N THR A 44 22.22 -1.68 -1.80
CA THR A 44 22.60 -2.69 -2.78
C THR A 44 21.83 -2.51 -4.09
N GLU A 45 22.25 -3.15 -5.17
CA GLU A 45 21.45 -3.26 -6.37
C GLU A 45 20.19 -4.08 -6.09
N CYS A 46 19.04 -3.64 -6.64
CA CYS A 46 17.81 -4.40 -6.55
C CYS A 46 17.96 -5.74 -7.27
N ILE A 47 17.53 -6.81 -6.64
CA ILE A 47 17.45 -8.11 -7.30
C ILE A 47 16.40 -8.09 -8.41
N ASP A 48 16.43 -9.10 -9.29
CA ASP A 48 15.35 -9.30 -10.28
C ASP A 48 14.06 -9.76 -9.59
N LEU A 49 13.14 -8.81 -9.35
CA LEU A 49 11.86 -9.03 -8.68
C LEU A 49 10.86 -9.82 -9.51
N THR A 50 11.13 -10.05 -10.81
CA THR A 50 10.28 -10.96 -11.61
C THR A 50 10.34 -12.39 -11.05
N LYS A 51 11.46 -12.77 -10.40
CA LYS A 51 11.60 -14.03 -9.67
C LYS A 51 10.70 -14.13 -8.43
N TRP A 52 10.21 -13.00 -7.94
CA TRP A 52 9.26 -12.90 -6.83
C TRP A 52 7.80 -12.71 -7.31
N GLY A 53 7.56 -12.83 -8.63
CA GLY A 53 6.24 -12.72 -9.23
C GLY A 53 5.80 -11.29 -9.55
N CYS A 54 6.71 -10.32 -9.56
CA CYS A 54 6.44 -8.96 -9.99
C CYS A 54 6.49 -8.81 -11.52
N ALA A 55 5.79 -7.82 -12.06
CA ALA A 55 5.74 -7.56 -13.51
C ALA A 55 6.94 -6.71 -14.02
N ALA A 56 7.88 -6.35 -13.15
CA ALA A 56 9.10 -5.63 -13.49
C ALA A 56 10.29 -6.13 -12.66
N PRO A 57 11.52 -6.00 -13.19
CA PRO A 57 12.73 -6.47 -12.50
C PRO A 57 13.13 -5.60 -11.30
N GLY A 58 12.61 -4.39 -11.17
CA GLY A 58 12.96 -3.49 -10.07
C GLY A 58 11.81 -2.56 -9.70
N ILE A 59 12.07 -1.71 -8.71
CA ILE A 59 11.12 -0.72 -8.18
C ILE A 59 11.59 0.73 -8.38
N GLY A 60 12.64 0.94 -9.16
CA GLY A 60 13.28 2.23 -9.32
C GLY A 60 12.86 3.00 -10.57
N GLY A 61 13.29 4.28 -10.61
CA GLY A 61 13.05 5.24 -11.69
C GLY A 61 11.73 5.99 -11.55
N ASN A 62 11.81 7.31 -11.39
CA ASN A 62 10.65 8.24 -11.35
C ASN A 62 9.54 7.83 -10.34
N CYS A 63 9.91 7.33 -9.16
CA CYS A 63 8.96 6.81 -8.17
C CYS A 63 7.94 7.86 -7.70
N ARG A 64 6.68 7.46 -7.59
CA ARG A 64 5.56 8.24 -7.06
C ARG A 64 4.68 7.35 -6.21
N ILE A 65 4.27 7.86 -5.04
CA ILE A 65 3.24 7.22 -4.23
C ILE A 65 1.89 7.76 -4.65
N ILE A 66 0.88 6.90 -4.71
CA ILE A 66 -0.46 7.25 -5.13
C ILE A 66 -1.45 6.63 -4.14
N ASP A 67 -2.36 7.46 -3.63
CA ASP A 67 -3.50 7.05 -2.81
C ASP A 67 -4.79 7.39 -3.56
N VAL A 68 -5.64 6.40 -3.82
CA VAL A 68 -6.84 6.51 -4.64
C VAL A 68 -8.08 6.10 -3.86
N GLY A 69 -9.16 6.87 -4.00
CA GLY A 69 -10.43 6.52 -3.39
C GLY A 69 -10.41 6.65 -1.87
N GLY A 70 -10.71 5.59 -1.15
CA GLY A 70 -10.64 5.56 0.32
C GLY A 70 -11.66 4.64 0.97
N VAL A 71 -11.47 4.38 2.26
CA VAL A 71 -12.33 3.54 3.09
C VAL A 71 -13.83 3.89 3.00
N PRO A 72 -14.25 5.18 2.89
CA PRO A 72 -15.68 5.50 2.71
C PRO A 72 -16.34 4.80 1.51
N ASN A 73 -15.57 4.49 0.45
CA ASN A 73 -16.11 3.74 -0.68
C ASN A 73 -16.43 2.27 -0.34
N LEU A 74 -15.74 1.70 0.64
CA LEU A 74 -15.99 0.36 1.15
C LEU A 74 -17.16 0.33 2.14
N LEU A 75 -17.26 1.36 2.99
CA LEU A 75 -18.21 1.40 4.10
C LEU A 75 -19.67 1.63 3.65
N ASP A 76 -19.88 2.37 2.55
CA ASP A 76 -21.21 2.74 2.08
C ASP A 76 -21.57 2.01 0.78
N PRO A 77 -22.61 1.14 0.80
CA PRO A 77 -23.05 0.35 -0.37
C PRO A 77 -23.31 1.15 -1.64
N LYS A 78 -23.68 2.43 -1.52
CA LYS A 78 -23.93 3.30 -2.69
C LYS A 78 -22.71 3.52 -3.57
N TYR A 79 -21.49 3.36 -3.02
CA TYR A 79 -20.23 3.55 -3.75
C TYR A 79 -19.65 2.25 -4.31
N HIS A 80 -20.07 1.07 -3.84
CA HIS A 80 -19.49 -0.22 -4.23
C HIS A 80 -19.42 -0.41 -5.75
N LYS A 81 -20.46 0.02 -6.47
CA LYS A 81 -20.54 -0.13 -7.94
C LYS A 81 -19.99 1.07 -8.72
N SER A 82 -19.76 2.21 -8.08
CA SER A 82 -19.36 3.45 -8.75
C SER A 82 -17.92 3.82 -8.52
N ALA A 83 -17.28 3.34 -7.44
CA ALA A 83 -15.88 3.57 -7.15
C ALA A 83 -15.00 2.56 -7.89
N ILE A 84 -14.92 2.70 -9.21
CA ILE A 84 -14.13 1.85 -10.10
C ILE A 84 -13.09 2.72 -10.82
N PHE A 85 -11.89 2.24 -10.87
CA PHE A 85 -10.71 2.94 -11.39
C PHE A 85 -9.90 2.05 -12.34
N GLN A 86 -8.99 2.67 -13.11
CA GLN A 86 -8.11 1.99 -14.05
C GLN A 86 -6.65 2.36 -13.76
N LEU A 87 -5.77 1.39 -13.55
CA LEU A 87 -4.34 1.65 -13.30
C LEU A 87 -3.67 2.51 -14.38
N PRO A 88 -3.92 2.31 -15.70
CA PRO A 88 -3.38 3.19 -16.73
C PRO A 88 -3.85 4.64 -16.63
N SER A 89 -5.11 4.87 -16.28
CA SER A 89 -5.67 6.22 -16.09
C SER A 89 -5.03 6.91 -14.88
N VAL A 90 -4.90 6.19 -13.77
CA VAL A 90 -4.23 6.70 -12.57
C VAL A 90 -2.77 7.06 -12.87
N ALA A 91 -2.03 6.21 -13.59
CA ALA A 91 -0.65 6.49 -14.00
C ALA A 91 -0.55 7.76 -14.86
N GLU A 92 -1.49 7.97 -15.78
CA GLU A 92 -1.54 9.17 -16.62
C GLU A 92 -1.85 10.43 -15.81
N GLN A 93 -2.80 10.36 -14.86
CA GLN A 93 -3.17 11.48 -13.97
C GLN A 93 -2.01 11.97 -13.11
N VAL A 94 -1.12 11.07 -12.69
CA VAL A 94 0.08 11.43 -11.93
C VAL A 94 1.30 11.70 -12.82
N GLY A 95 1.11 11.82 -14.14
CA GLY A 95 2.15 12.18 -15.11
C GLY A 95 3.20 11.11 -15.35
N LEU A 96 2.87 9.81 -15.17
CA LEU A 96 3.77 8.68 -15.46
C LEU A 96 3.10 7.64 -16.35
N LYS A 97 2.67 8.07 -17.53
CA LYS A 97 2.05 7.19 -18.54
C LYS A 97 2.94 6.01 -18.87
N GLY A 98 2.38 4.81 -18.78
CA GLY A 98 3.11 3.57 -19.08
C GLY A 98 3.96 3.01 -17.93
N ALA A 99 3.76 3.51 -16.70
CA ALA A 99 4.46 3.09 -15.49
C ALA A 99 4.40 1.57 -15.24
N TYR A 100 5.33 1.10 -14.47
CA TYR A 100 5.16 -0.08 -13.60
C TYR A 100 4.44 0.36 -12.34
N ILE A 101 3.32 -0.31 -12.01
CA ILE A 101 2.53 -0.07 -10.82
C ILE A 101 2.50 -1.32 -9.97
N TYR A 102 2.72 -1.16 -8.66
CA TYR A 102 2.53 -2.20 -7.65
C TYR A 102 1.99 -1.60 -6.36
N GLY A 103 1.37 -2.41 -5.52
CA GLY A 103 0.82 -1.96 -4.24
C GLY A 103 -0.33 -2.83 -3.72
N ALA A 104 -1.33 -2.18 -3.12
CA ALA A 104 -2.44 -2.82 -2.44
C ALA A 104 -3.76 -2.10 -2.76
N CYS A 105 -4.80 -2.84 -3.14
CA CYS A 105 -6.13 -2.27 -3.42
C CYS A 105 -7.24 -3.33 -3.39
N ALA A 106 -8.49 -2.90 -3.49
CA ALA A 106 -9.60 -3.79 -3.70
C ALA A 106 -9.72 -4.19 -5.19
N ALA A 107 -10.08 -5.42 -5.49
CA ALA A 107 -10.41 -5.84 -6.85
C ALA A 107 -11.73 -5.20 -7.31
N SER A 108 -11.87 -4.98 -8.62
CA SER A 108 -13.15 -4.59 -9.18
C SER A 108 -14.15 -5.75 -9.10
N HIS A 109 -15.28 -5.52 -8.45
CA HIS A 109 -16.36 -6.49 -8.40
C HIS A 109 -16.98 -6.78 -9.79
N LEU A 110 -16.80 -5.86 -10.76
CA LEU A 110 -17.23 -6.07 -12.14
C LEU A 110 -16.42 -7.17 -12.83
N VAL A 111 -15.19 -7.41 -12.36
CA VAL A 111 -14.29 -8.43 -12.90
C VAL A 111 -14.39 -9.73 -12.09
N VAL A 112 -14.41 -9.65 -10.76
CA VAL A 112 -14.37 -10.81 -9.85
C VAL A 112 -15.77 -11.33 -9.51
N GLY A 113 -16.80 -10.47 -9.57
CA GLY A 113 -18.19 -10.77 -9.21
C GLY A 113 -18.52 -10.56 -7.73
N VAL A 114 -17.51 -10.45 -6.86
CA VAL A 114 -17.62 -10.23 -5.43
C VAL A 114 -16.55 -9.21 -4.98
N ASN A 115 -16.63 -8.76 -3.73
CA ASN A 115 -15.54 -8.01 -3.12
C ASN A 115 -14.31 -8.91 -2.92
N ALA A 116 -13.11 -8.37 -3.12
CA ALA A 116 -11.87 -9.15 -3.03
C ALA A 116 -10.65 -8.25 -2.84
N GLU A 117 -9.57 -8.81 -2.28
CA GLU A 117 -8.26 -8.17 -2.23
C GLU A 117 -7.57 -8.23 -3.61
N LEU A 118 -6.89 -7.17 -4.00
CA LEU A 118 -6.08 -7.14 -5.22
C LEU A 118 -4.63 -6.83 -4.88
N MET A 119 -3.72 -7.61 -5.44
CA MET A 119 -2.27 -7.46 -5.36
C MET A 119 -1.75 -7.04 -6.73
N PRO A 120 -1.87 -5.74 -7.10
CA PRO A 120 -1.50 -5.27 -8.42
C PRO A 120 0.01 -5.28 -8.61
N THR A 121 0.42 -5.84 -9.73
CA THR A 121 1.77 -5.75 -10.26
C THR A 121 1.66 -5.76 -11.78
N GLU A 122 1.72 -4.56 -12.39
CA GLU A 122 1.49 -4.35 -13.82
C GLU A 122 2.47 -3.34 -14.40
N HIS A 123 3.18 -3.70 -15.46
CA HIS A 123 3.97 -2.79 -16.26
C HIS A 123 3.19 -2.39 -17.52
N ILE A 124 2.54 -1.23 -17.48
CA ILE A 124 1.56 -0.78 -18.46
C ILE A 124 2.16 -0.72 -19.87
N SER A 125 3.30 -0.05 -20.06
CA SER A 125 3.91 0.10 -21.39
C SER A 125 4.46 -1.21 -21.97
N LYS A 126 4.86 -2.16 -21.12
CA LYS A 126 5.33 -3.49 -21.55
C LYS A 126 4.20 -4.50 -21.67
N LYS A 127 2.95 -4.13 -21.32
CA LYS A 127 1.79 -5.02 -21.30
C LYS A 127 2.06 -6.31 -20.49
N CYS A 128 2.85 -6.20 -19.43
CA CYS A 128 3.18 -7.30 -18.53
C CYS A 128 2.36 -7.17 -17.26
N ARG A 129 1.54 -8.18 -16.94
CA ARG A 129 0.69 -8.22 -15.76
C ARG A 129 0.93 -9.50 -15.00
N CYS A 130 1.24 -9.38 -13.71
CA CYS A 130 1.37 -10.49 -12.77
C CYS A 130 0.41 -10.33 -11.59
N THR A 131 -0.58 -9.45 -11.74
CA THR A 131 -1.60 -9.11 -10.74
C THR A 131 -2.40 -10.34 -10.32
N LYS A 132 -2.68 -10.43 -9.02
CA LYS A 132 -3.47 -11.49 -8.41
C LYS A 132 -4.57 -10.88 -7.55
N TYR A 133 -5.65 -11.65 -7.34
CA TYR A 133 -6.69 -11.29 -6.37
C TYR A 133 -6.97 -12.44 -5.42
N SER A 134 -7.47 -12.13 -4.23
CA SER A 134 -7.86 -13.11 -3.24
C SER A 134 -9.29 -12.84 -2.78
N LYS A 135 -10.12 -13.87 -2.73
CA LYS A 135 -11.51 -13.80 -2.28
C LYS A 135 -11.85 -14.87 -1.28
N VAL A 136 -12.84 -14.60 -0.44
CA VAL A 136 -13.45 -15.57 0.46
C VAL A 136 -14.39 -16.47 -0.33
N LEU A 137 -14.37 -17.76 -0.05
CA LEU A 137 -15.27 -18.77 -0.63
C LEU A 137 -16.50 -18.97 0.25
N GLU A 138 -17.53 -19.66 -0.27
CA GLU A 138 -18.79 -19.91 0.44
C GLU A 138 -18.61 -20.71 1.75
N ASP A 139 -17.59 -21.56 1.83
CA ASP A 139 -17.24 -22.33 3.04
C ASP A 139 -16.43 -21.54 4.06
N GLY A 140 -16.17 -20.24 3.83
CA GLY A 140 -15.36 -19.39 4.68
C GLY A 140 -13.85 -19.53 4.49
N SER A 141 -13.38 -20.44 3.65
CA SER A 141 -11.99 -20.48 3.21
C SER A 141 -11.70 -19.37 2.19
N HIS A 142 -10.44 -19.23 1.77
CA HIS A 142 -10.05 -18.27 0.75
C HIS A 142 -9.32 -18.94 -0.41
N THR A 143 -9.29 -18.27 -1.54
CA THR A 143 -8.47 -18.64 -2.70
C THR A 143 -7.80 -17.42 -3.29
N MET A 144 -6.70 -17.65 -3.98
CA MET A 144 -6.01 -16.62 -4.77
C MET A 144 -5.90 -17.09 -6.22
N GLU A 145 -6.17 -16.17 -7.16
CA GLU A 145 -6.17 -16.42 -8.59
C GLU A 145 -5.47 -15.30 -9.37
N ALA A 146 -5.11 -15.55 -10.61
CA ALA A 146 -4.61 -14.52 -11.52
C ALA A 146 -5.72 -13.53 -11.88
N TYR A 147 -5.36 -12.25 -12.01
CA TYR A 147 -6.27 -11.17 -12.34
C TYR A 147 -5.88 -10.53 -13.67
N ASP A 148 -6.70 -10.72 -14.69
CA ASP A 148 -6.43 -10.24 -16.05
C ASP A 148 -7.21 -8.97 -16.41
N SER A 149 -7.08 -7.95 -15.54
CA SER A 149 -7.63 -6.62 -15.77
C SER A 149 -6.73 -5.56 -15.10
N SER A 150 -6.75 -4.33 -15.62
CA SER A 150 -6.14 -3.17 -14.96
C SER A 150 -7.14 -2.41 -14.08
N GLU A 151 -8.38 -2.91 -13.99
CA GLU A 151 -9.46 -2.29 -13.23
C GLU A 151 -9.34 -2.65 -11.75
N PHE A 152 -9.56 -1.68 -10.87
CA PHE A 152 -9.65 -1.90 -9.43
C PHE A 152 -10.80 -1.10 -8.83
N GLY A 153 -11.20 -1.43 -7.61
CA GLY A 153 -12.35 -0.81 -6.94
C GLY A 153 -11.98 -0.09 -5.66
N LEU A 154 -12.89 0.71 -5.17
CA LEU A 154 -13.00 1.29 -3.84
C LEU A 154 -11.83 2.18 -3.39
N LEU A 155 -10.65 1.60 -3.25
CA LEU A 155 -9.46 2.24 -2.71
C LEU A 155 -8.19 1.52 -3.19
N GLY A 156 -7.09 2.25 -3.24
CA GLY A 156 -5.78 1.66 -3.53
C GLY A 156 -4.62 2.56 -3.18
N ASN A 157 -3.53 1.95 -2.73
CA ASN A 157 -2.26 2.61 -2.46
C ASN A 157 -1.18 1.95 -3.31
N PHE A 158 -0.51 2.76 -4.12
CA PHE A 158 0.41 2.28 -5.14
C PHE A 158 1.73 3.01 -5.13
N VAL A 159 2.75 2.34 -5.66
CA VAL A 159 3.92 2.98 -6.25
C VAL A 159 3.81 2.86 -7.76
N ALA A 160 3.95 3.99 -8.45
CA ALA A 160 4.20 4.04 -9.88
C ALA A 160 5.66 4.43 -10.12
N CYS A 161 6.36 3.68 -10.97
CA CYS A 161 7.77 3.91 -11.28
C CYS A 161 8.12 3.38 -12.69
N ASP A 162 9.39 3.50 -13.09
CA ASP A 162 9.86 2.93 -14.38
C ASP A 162 10.06 1.40 -14.33
N GLY A 163 10.05 0.78 -13.15
CA GLY A 163 10.30 -0.65 -12.94
C GLY A 163 11.76 -1.06 -13.21
N LYS A 164 12.72 -0.11 -13.10
CA LYS A 164 14.15 -0.35 -13.30
C LYS A 164 14.81 -0.94 -12.06
N THR A 165 15.80 -1.79 -12.28
CA THR A 165 16.78 -2.11 -11.25
C THR A 165 17.65 -0.88 -11.00
N THR A 166 17.73 -0.48 -9.74
CA THR A 166 18.56 0.66 -9.26
C THR A 166 19.08 0.29 -7.88
N PRO A 167 20.04 1.03 -7.34
CA PRO A 167 20.36 0.92 -5.93
C PRO A 167 19.13 1.13 -5.05
N VAL A 168 18.97 0.30 -4.04
CA VAL A 168 17.85 0.28 -3.08
C VAL A 168 18.39 0.05 -1.67
N VAL A 169 17.56 0.31 -0.66
CA VAL A 169 17.85 -0.16 0.69
C VAL A 169 17.28 -1.57 0.83
N LYS A 170 18.18 -2.55 1.04
CA LYS A 170 17.80 -3.89 1.46
C LYS A 170 17.68 -3.93 2.97
N VAL A 171 16.60 -4.52 3.45
CA VAL A 171 16.35 -4.77 4.87
C VAL A 171 16.16 -6.26 5.07
N ARG A 172 16.86 -6.84 6.05
CA ARG A 172 16.64 -8.20 6.51
C ARG A 172 16.49 -8.19 8.01
N VAL A 173 15.42 -8.79 8.51
CA VAL A 173 15.18 -8.91 9.95
C VAL A 173 14.72 -10.32 10.30
N LYS A 174 15.08 -10.74 11.53
CA LYS A 174 14.66 -12.04 12.08
C LYS A 174 14.18 -11.88 13.50
N LYS A 175 13.23 -12.72 13.87
CA LYS A 175 12.68 -12.87 15.22
C LYS A 175 12.22 -11.53 15.80
N ARG A 176 10.93 -11.33 15.77
CA ARG A 176 10.32 -10.14 16.38
C ARG A 176 10.24 -10.31 17.89
N LYS A 177 10.85 -9.38 18.61
CA LYS A 177 10.83 -9.32 20.09
C LYS A 177 9.96 -8.17 20.62
N GLY A 178 9.65 -7.18 19.79
CA GLY A 178 8.79 -6.05 20.13
C GLY A 178 7.35 -6.25 19.68
N GLU A 179 6.53 -5.23 19.88
CA GLU A 179 5.07 -5.29 19.63
C GLU A 179 4.68 -4.85 18.21
N GLU A 180 5.53 -4.03 17.55
CA GLU A 180 5.20 -3.47 16.26
C GLU A 180 5.39 -4.51 15.14
N ASN A 181 4.47 -4.53 14.18
CA ASN A 181 4.69 -5.28 12.96
C ASN A 181 5.82 -4.66 12.11
N PHE A 182 6.32 -5.39 11.11
CA PHE A 182 7.48 -4.98 10.31
C PHE A 182 7.29 -3.63 9.61
N VAL A 183 6.13 -3.37 9.01
CA VAL A 183 5.84 -2.13 8.27
C VAL A 183 5.61 -0.96 9.21
N SER A 184 4.78 -1.14 10.25
CA SER A 184 4.51 -0.09 11.25
C SER A 184 5.77 0.32 12.00
N CYS A 185 6.67 -0.63 12.30
CA CYS A 185 7.94 -0.36 12.95
C CYS A 185 8.81 0.57 12.09
N MET A 186 8.95 0.27 10.78
CA MET A 186 9.68 1.13 9.85
C MET A 186 9.03 2.52 9.73
N ARG A 187 7.71 2.58 9.53
CA ARG A 187 6.96 3.83 9.36
C ARG A 187 7.10 4.76 10.57
N LYS A 188 6.83 4.23 11.77
CA LYS A 188 6.93 5.00 13.03
C LYS A 188 8.37 5.44 13.32
N GLY A 189 9.36 4.59 13.02
CA GLY A 189 10.76 4.92 13.16
C GLY A 189 11.21 6.06 12.24
N LEU A 190 10.73 6.07 10.98
CA LEU A 190 11.00 7.18 10.06
C LEU A 190 10.33 8.49 10.55
N ALA A 191 9.09 8.43 11.05
CA ALA A 191 8.42 9.59 11.62
C ALA A 191 9.23 10.19 12.78
N LYS A 192 9.67 9.35 13.72
CA LYS A 192 10.52 9.75 14.84
C LYS A 192 11.84 10.38 14.40
N ALA A 193 12.53 9.76 13.42
CA ALA A 193 13.79 10.29 12.91
C ALA A 193 13.63 11.69 12.27
N LEU A 194 12.50 11.94 11.58
CA LEU A 194 12.19 13.25 11.01
C LEU A 194 11.88 14.32 12.09
N GLU A 195 11.22 13.94 13.16
CA GLU A 195 10.98 14.85 14.29
C GLU A 195 12.30 15.33 14.94
N GLU A 196 13.27 14.42 15.05
CA GLU A 196 14.61 14.70 15.62
C GLU A 196 15.48 15.53 14.67
N SER A 197 15.37 15.34 13.36
CA SER A 197 16.25 15.94 12.33
C SER A 197 15.91 17.38 11.95
N LYS A 198 14.70 17.87 12.25
CA LYS A 198 14.19 19.20 11.87
C LYS A 198 14.29 19.52 10.37
N VAL A 199 14.21 18.51 9.53
CA VAL A 199 14.20 18.67 8.07
C VAL A 199 12.93 19.42 7.63
N ASN A 200 13.09 20.31 6.65
CA ASN A 200 11.99 20.98 5.98
C ASN A 200 11.95 20.59 4.51
N VAL A 201 10.74 20.48 3.96
CA VAL A 201 10.50 20.24 2.54
C VAL A 201 9.71 21.40 1.99
N ASP A 202 10.29 22.08 0.98
CA ASP A 202 9.66 23.23 0.36
C ASP A 202 8.32 22.85 -0.28
N GLY A 203 7.25 23.59 0.11
CA GLY A 203 5.89 23.34 -0.35
C GLY A 203 5.13 22.23 0.40
N ALA A 204 5.69 21.65 1.49
CA ALA A 204 4.98 20.77 2.40
C ALA A 204 4.77 21.46 3.75
N LYS A 205 3.66 21.17 4.43
CA LYS A 205 3.41 21.65 5.81
C LYS A 205 4.30 20.95 6.84
N SER A 206 4.61 19.68 6.58
CA SER A 206 5.57 18.90 7.38
C SER A 206 6.41 18.01 6.49
N ALA A 207 7.69 17.82 6.84
CA ALA A 207 8.55 16.88 6.14
C ALA A 207 8.10 15.44 6.46
N GLN A 208 7.80 14.66 5.42
CA GLN A 208 7.44 13.25 5.53
C GLN A 208 8.21 12.42 4.51
N ILE A 209 8.51 11.18 4.87
CA ILE A 209 9.13 10.18 3.98
C ILE A 209 8.03 9.22 3.52
N GLY A 210 7.95 8.98 2.21
CA GLY A 210 7.11 7.95 1.63
C GLY A 210 7.96 6.86 0.99
N ILE A 211 7.66 5.62 1.29
CA ILE A 211 8.43 4.44 0.88
C ILE A 211 7.56 3.51 0.05
N GLY A 212 8.09 3.09 -1.08
CA GLY A 212 7.64 1.91 -1.80
C GLY A 212 8.57 0.75 -1.58
N GLY A 213 8.04 -0.46 -1.42
CA GLY A 213 8.87 -1.63 -1.20
C GLY A 213 8.22 -2.94 -1.62
N VAL A 214 9.09 -3.90 -1.92
CA VAL A 214 8.71 -5.30 -2.12
C VAL A 214 9.52 -6.13 -1.15
N PHE A 215 8.84 -6.94 -0.32
CA PHE A 215 9.52 -7.80 0.63
C PHE A 215 8.95 -9.21 0.64
N LYS A 216 9.72 -10.17 1.12
CA LYS A 216 9.30 -11.55 1.35
C LYS A 216 9.17 -11.86 2.84
N VAL A 217 8.16 -12.63 3.17
CA VAL A 217 8.10 -13.46 4.38
C VAL A 217 8.82 -14.75 4.06
N VAL A 218 10.09 -14.86 4.45
CA VAL A 218 10.96 -16.00 4.12
C VAL A 218 10.66 -17.20 4.99
N SER A 219 10.39 -16.96 6.26
CA SER A 219 9.99 -17.96 7.25
C SER A 219 8.96 -17.40 8.22
N GLY A 220 8.31 -18.27 8.97
CA GLY A 220 7.20 -17.93 9.86
C GLY A 220 5.87 -17.76 9.14
N LYS A 221 4.83 -17.45 9.92
CA LYS A 221 3.47 -17.21 9.45
C LYS A 221 3.04 -15.79 9.74
N ILE A 222 2.19 -15.24 8.90
CA ILE A 222 1.56 -13.94 9.10
C ILE A 222 0.07 -14.09 9.41
N HIS A 223 -0.46 -13.10 10.11
CA HIS A 223 -1.88 -12.81 10.24
C HIS A 223 -2.26 -11.86 9.12
N GLY A 224 -3.14 -12.30 8.25
CA GLY A 224 -3.65 -11.49 7.15
C GLY A 224 -5.16 -11.64 7.04
N HIS A 225 -5.81 -10.73 6.31
CA HIS A 225 -7.22 -10.86 6.00
C HIS A 225 -7.50 -10.91 4.50
N VAL A 226 -8.66 -11.47 4.19
CA VAL A 226 -9.30 -11.34 2.88
C VAL A 226 -10.70 -10.76 3.12
N MET A 227 -11.02 -9.69 2.41
CA MET A 227 -12.36 -9.09 2.51
C MET A 227 -13.43 -10.09 2.06
N PRO A 228 -14.47 -10.34 2.88
CA PRO A 228 -15.66 -11.05 2.42
C PRO A 228 -16.49 -10.19 1.46
N ASP A 229 -17.57 -10.75 0.93
CA ASP A 229 -18.44 -9.99 0.04
C ASP A 229 -19.09 -8.80 0.75
N PHE A 230 -19.54 -7.83 -0.03
CA PHE A 230 -20.09 -6.56 0.44
C PHE A 230 -21.26 -6.73 1.39
N LYS A 231 -21.24 -6.00 2.49
CA LYS A 231 -22.46 -5.78 3.30
C LYS A 231 -23.46 -4.93 2.52
N LYS A 232 -24.76 -5.22 2.75
CA LYS A 232 -25.88 -4.46 2.16
C LYS A 232 -26.20 -3.18 2.93
N THR A 233 -25.64 -3.01 4.11
CA THR A 233 -25.82 -1.87 5.02
C THR A 233 -24.54 -1.05 5.11
N VAL A 234 -24.67 0.22 5.46
CA VAL A 234 -23.50 1.06 5.79
C VAL A 234 -22.79 0.46 7.01
N MET A 235 -21.49 0.39 6.95
CA MET A 235 -20.63 -0.03 8.06
C MET A 235 -20.03 1.19 8.75
N ILE A 236 -19.79 1.07 10.06
CA ILE A 236 -19.00 2.01 10.84
C ILE A 236 -17.54 1.54 10.84
N ASP A 237 -16.59 2.43 10.52
CA ASP A 237 -15.16 2.12 10.53
C ASP A 237 -14.68 1.70 11.94
N GLY A 238 -13.66 0.86 12.00
CA GLY A 238 -13.11 0.32 13.23
C GLY A 238 -13.67 -1.06 13.58
N PRO A 239 -14.24 -1.26 14.80
CA PRO A 239 -14.62 -2.60 15.29
C PRO A 239 -15.59 -3.36 14.38
N GLU A 240 -16.55 -2.68 13.73
CA GLU A 240 -17.51 -3.34 12.85
C GLU A 240 -16.85 -3.88 11.57
N VAL A 241 -15.86 -3.16 11.05
CA VAL A 241 -15.05 -3.62 9.91
C VAL A 241 -14.20 -4.81 10.33
N GLU A 242 -13.57 -4.74 11.51
CA GLU A 242 -12.72 -5.82 12.02
C GLU A 242 -13.51 -7.12 12.24
N GLU A 243 -14.73 -7.05 12.78
CA GLU A 243 -15.64 -8.20 12.91
C GLU A 243 -16.10 -8.77 11.57
N TRP A 244 -16.20 -7.93 10.55
CA TRP A 244 -16.64 -8.35 9.21
C TRP A 244 -15.53 -9.05 8.44
N LEU A 245 -14.26 -8.71 8.63
CA LEU A 245 -13.12 -9.26 7.91
C LEU A 245 -12.89 -10.74 8.25
N ASN A 246 -12.46 -11.52 7.25
CA ASN A 246 -12.03 -12.90 7.46
C ASN A 246 -10.51 -12.97 7.59
N PHE A 247 -10.04 -13.39 8.76
CA PHE A 247 -8.61 -13.51 9.08
C PHE A 247 -8.09 -14.92 8.90
N TYR A 248 -6.85 -15.04 8.41
CA TYR A 248 -6.18 -16.30 8.14
C TYR A 248 -4.71 -16.24 8.56
N GLU A 249 -4.14 -17.40 8.88
CA GLU A 249 -2.71 -17.60 9.06
C GLU A 249 -2.11 -18.14 7.76
N MET A 250 -1.20 -17.38 7.13
CA MET A 250 -0.64 -17.68 5.82
C MET A 250 0.88 -17.63 5.85
N GLY A 251 1.53 -18.27 4.88
CA GLY A 251 2.98 -18.29 4.72
C GLY A 251 3.64 -19.61 5.15
N PRO A 252 4.98 -19.68 5.08
CA PRO A 252 5.91 -18.70 4.48
C PRO A 252 5.90 -18.66 2.94
N ASP A 253 6.90 -17.97 2.38
CA ASP A 253 7.11 -17.71 0.95
C ASP A 253 6.03 -16.80 0.35
N LEU A 254 5.79 -15.68 1.03
CA LEU A 254 4.87 -14.63 0.57
C LEU A 254 5.65 -13.44 0.04
N THR A 255 5.29 -12.98 -1.16
CA THR A 255 5.76 -11.70 -1.72
C THR A 255 4.78 -10.60 -1.32
N CYS A 256 5.27 -9.59 -0.64
CA CYS A 256 4.50 -8.46 -0.13
C CYS A 256 4.80 -7.20 -0.95
N LEU A 257 3.74 -6.51 -1.38
CA LEU A 257 3.76 -5.24 -2.08
C LEU A 257 3.35 -4.16 -1.08
N SER A 258 4.26 -3.25 -0.74
CA SER A 258 4.09 -2.35 0.40
C SER A 258 4.26 -0.89 0.02
N VAL A 259 3.37 -0.06 0.54
CA VAL A 259 3.42 1.41 0.47
C VAL A 259 3.20 1.96 1.86
N PHE A 260 4.09 2.84 2.34
CA PHE A 260 3.89 3.52 3.61
C PHE A 260 4.50 4.91 3.62
N LEU A 261 3.91 5.79 4.44
CA LEU A 261 4.34 7.17 4.65
C LEU A 261 4.53 7.41 6.15
N SER A 262 5.58 8.12 6.53
CA SER A 262 5.81 8.50 7.93
C SER A 262 4.69 9.37 8.50
N GLY A 263 3.97 10.11 7.65
CA GLY A 263 2.82 10.94 7.98
C GLY A 263 2.25 11.61 6.73
N ASP A 264 1.23 12.45 6.90
CA ASP A 264 0.64 13.23 5.83
C ASP A 264 1.39 14.58 5.67
N PRO A 265 2.08 14.82 4.54
CA PRO A 265 2.89 16.04 4.35
C PRO A 265 2.06 17.33 4.22
N ALA A 266 0.75 17.22 4.02
CA ALA A 266 -0.17 18.35 3.96
C ALA A 266 -0.81 18.69 5.31
N LYS A 267 -0.55 17.91 6.36
CA LYS A 267 -0.96 18.23 7.74
C LYS A 267 0.09 19.05 8.46
N GLU A 268 -0.37 19.96 9.32
CA GLU A 268 0.50 20.68 10.26
C GLU A 268 0.97 19.73 11.38
N LYS A 269 2.14 20.04 11.99
CA LYS A 269 2.66 19.26 13.13
C LYS A 269 1.75 19.35 14.36
N GLN A 270 1.04 20.47 14.54
CA GLN A 270 -0.01 20.60 15.54
C GLN A 270 -1.35 20.24 14.91
N GLU A 271 -1.91 19.12 15.35
CA GLU A 271 -3.21 18.65 14.87
C GLU A 271 -4.31 19.66 15.21
N SER A 272 -4.88 20.30 14.20
CA SER A 272 -6.19 20.94 14.31
C SER A 272 -7.26 19.96 13.83
N LYS A 273 -8.43 19.97 14.46
CA LYS A 273 -9.57 19.13 14.05
C LYS A 273 -10.07 19.45 12.63
N GLU A 274 -9.64 20.56 12.05
CA GLU A 274 -10.05 21.06 10.73
C GLU A 274 -8.97 20.86 9.65
N ASP A 275 -7.74 20.43 10.02
CA ASP A 275 -6.66 20.15 9.06
C ASP A 275 -6.65 18.68 8.66
N PHE A 276 -7.39 18.35 7.61
CA PHE A 276 -7.50 16.98 7.10
C PHE A 276 -6.29 16.55 6.24
N GLY A 277 -5.44 17.48 5.82
CA GLY A 277 -4.34 17.21 4.90
C GLY A 277 -4.83 16.62 3.58
N LEU A 278 -4.16 15.56 3.12
CA LEU A 278 -4.57 14.78 1.95
C LEU A 278 -5.44 13.56 2.30
N ASP A 279 -5.73 13.32 3.57
CA ASP A 279 -6.45 12.11 4.05
C ASP A 279 -5.77 10.80 3.57
N LEU A 280 -4.47 10.70 3.75
CA LEU A 280 -3.68 9.56 3.26
C LEU A 280 -3.83 8.34 4.15
N ARG A 281 -3.92 7.16 3.53
CA ARG A 281 -3.66 5.90 4.22
C ARG A 281 -2.16 5.73 4.40
N LEU A 282 -1.69 5.75 5.65
CA LEU A 282 -0.27 5.81 5.96
C LEU A 282 0.47 4.49 5.74
N GLU A 283 -0.21 3.35 5.73
CA GLU A 283 0.39 2.05 5.40
C GLU A 283 -0.63 1.13 4.75
N HIS A 284 -0.21 0.47 3.68
CA HIS A 284 -1.01 -0.52 2.97
C HIS A 284 -0.09 -1.57 2.36
N THR A 285 -0.29 -2.81 2.73
CA THR A 285 0.53 -3.93 2.25
C THR A 285 -0.36 -5.11 1.91
N HIS A 286 -0.29 -5.55 0.67
CA HIS A 286 -0.87 -6.81 0.22
C HIS A 286 0.21 -7.81 -0.10
N PHE A 287 -0.12 -9.08 -0.01
CA PHE A 287 0.81 -10.16 -0.29
C PHE A 287 0.19 -11.27 -1.12
N PHE A 288 1.05 -12.05 -1.77
CA PHE A 288 0.67 -13.25 -2.50
C PHE A 288 1.78 -14.30 -2.44
N SER A 289 1.41 -15.58 -2.52
CA SER A 289 2.33 -16.69 -2.73
C SER A 289 2.43 -17.03 -4.22
N GLN A 290 3.62 -17.45 -4.68
CA GLN A 290 3.78 -18.01 -6.02
C GLN A 290 3.48 -19.50 -6.10
N SER A 291 3.57 -20.20 -4.96
CA SER A 291 3.45 -21.67 -4.86
C SER A 291 2.14 -22.15 -4.24
N LYS A 292 1.42 -21.25 -3.55
CA LYS A 292 0.17 -21.56 -2.85
C LYS A 292 -0.94 -20.63 -3.32
N LYS A 293 -2.18 -20.98 -3.02
CA LYS A 293 -3.34 -20.10 -3.25
C LYS A 293 -3.58 -19.15 -2.07
N GLU A 294 -2.52 -18.58 -1.53
CA GLU A 294 -2.51 -17.66 -0.40
C GLU A 294 -2.23 -16.23 -0.88
N GLY A 295 -3.05 -15.29 -0.46
CA GLY A 295 -2.91 -13.86 -0.74
C GLY A 295 -3.94 -13.06 0.05
N GLY A 296 -3.67 -11.77 0.27
CA GLY A 296 -4.56 -10.91 1.04
C GLY A 296 -3.86 -9.67 1.58
N HIS A 297 -4.46 -9.07 2.60
CA HIS A 297 -3.96 -7.90 3.30
C HIS A 297 -3.11 -8.30 4.52
N TYR A 298 -1.91 -7.71 4.63
CA TYR A 298 -0.96 -7.98 5.72
C TYR A 298 -1.30 -7.20 6.99
N HIS A 299 -1.24 -7.86 8.15
CA HIS A 299 -1.34 -7.22 9.46
C HIS A 299 -0.03 -7.34 10.26
N PHE A 300 0.37 -8.56 10.64
CA PHE A 300 1.57 -8.83 11.44
C PHE A 300 1.97 -10.30 11.34
N ASP A 301 3.12 -10.66 11.89
CA ASP A 301 3.55 -12.05 12.02
C ASP A 301 2.94 -12.72 13.24
N LYS A 302 2.52 -13.98 13.07
CA LYS A 302 1.94 -14.84 14.14
C LYS A 302 2.99 -15.67 14.86
N THR A 303 4.15 -15.87 14.23
CA THR A 303 5.24 -16.69 14.76
C THR A 303 6.50 -15.86 14.95
N PRO A 304 6.54 -14.96 15.95
CA PRO A 304 7.62 -13.99 16.11
C PRO A 304 9.01 -14.62 16.25
N ASP A 305 9.12 -15.79 16.86
CA ASP A 305 10.40 -16.49 17.03
C ASP A 305 10.95 -17.09 15.73
N ASP A 306 10.09 -17.33 14.73
CA ASP A 306 10.45 -17.99 13.47
C ASP A 306 10.47 -17.02 12.29
N VAL A 307 9.93 -15.80 12.44
CA VAL A 307 9.74 -14.90 11.32
C VAL A 307 11.06 -14.36 10.79
N GLU A 308 11.19 -14.36 9.47
CA GLU A 308 12.24 -13.68 8.73
C GLU A 308 11.62 -12.89 7.57
N TYR A 309 11.94 -11.59 7.51
CA TYR A 309 11.62 -10.71 6.40
C TYR A 309 12.88 -10.31 5.64
N VAL A 310 12.79 -10.28 4.32
CA VAL A 310 13.82 -9.70 3.43
C VAL A 310 13.12 -8.81 2.42
N GLY A 311 13.50 -7.55 2.32
CA GLY A 311 12.84 -6.59 1.43
C GLY A 311 13.78 -5.57 0.81
N TYR A 312 13.27 -4.91 -0.23
CA TYR A 312 13.94 -3.86 -1.01
C TYR A 312 13.03 -2.64 -1.03
N PHE A 313 13.57 -1.49 -0.62
CA PHE A 313 12.80 -0.29 -0.35
C PHE A 313 13.42 0.93 -1.02
N LEU A 314 12.57 1.82 -1.56
CA LEU A 314 12.98 3.11 -2.12
C LEU A 314 12.09 4.25 -1.63
N PRO A 315 12.64 5.44 -1.37
CA PRO A 315 11.86 6.62 -1.10
C PRO A 315 11.29 7.19 -2.40
N ALA A 316 10.11 7.79 -2.32
CA ALA A 316 9.48 8.52 -3.40
C ALA A 316 9.48 10.03 -3.13
N PRO A 317 9.72 10.89 -4.15
CA PRO A 317 9.78 12.34 -3.96
C PRO A 317 8.42 13.03 -3.84
N VAL A 318 7.32 12.32 -4.12
CA VAL A 318 5.98 12.91 -4.17
C VAL A 318 4.92 11.86 -3.87
N VAL A 319 3.86 12.30 -3.17
CA VAL A 319 2.61 11.55 -3.02
C VAL A 319 1.49 12.28 -3.76
N TYR A 320 0.65 11.51 -4.42
CA TYR A 320 -0.58 11.96 -5.08
C TYR A 320 -1.81 11.40 -4.36
N ARG A 321 -2.82 12.24 -4.23
CA ARG A 321 -4.15 11.87 -3.75
C ARG A 321 -5.13 11.99 -4.91
N VAL A 322 -5.76 10.89 -5.30
CA VAL A 322 -6.67 10.82 -6.46
C VAL A 322 -8.06 10.41 -5.95
N ASP A 323 -9.09 11.15 -6.36
CA ASP A 323 -10.49 10.90 -5.97
C ASP A 323 -10.67 10.72 -4.44
N ASN A 324 -10.43 11.78 -3.67
CA ASN A 324 -10.49 11.73 -2.21
C ASN A 324 -11.92 11.44 -1.71
N ALA A 325 -12.19 10.18 -1.34
CA ALA A 325 -13.48 9.72 -0.86
C ALA A 325 -13.89 10.38 0.49
N PHE A 326 -12.94 10.68 1.37
CA PHE A 326 -13.19 11.36 2.65
C PHE A 326 -13.64 12.82 2.42
N ALA A 327 -12.97 13.55 1.51
CA ALA A 327 -13.35 14.92 1.19
C ALA A 327 -14.76 14.97 0.57
N ARG A 328 -15.09 14.01 -0.29
CA ARG A 328 -16.43 13.88 -0.87
C ARG A 328 -17.50 13.59 0.20
N GLU A 329 -17.20 12.72 1.16
CA GLU A 329 -18.13 12.41 2.26
C GLU A 329 -18.39 13.64 3.13
N ARG A 330 -17.35 14.39 3.53
CA ARG A 330 -17.49 15.64 4.28
C ARG A 330 -18.33 16.68 3.55
N ALA A 331 -18.12 16.86 2.24
CA ALA A 331 -18.95 17.77 1.44
C ALA A 331 -20.43 17.38 1.44
N CYS A 332 -20.75 16.09 1.30
CA CYS A 332 -22.11 15.58 1.38
C CYS A 332 -22.77 15.74 2.76
N GLN A 333 -21.99 15.80 3.83
CA GLN A 333 -22.51 16.04 5.19
C GLN A 333 -22.76 17.53 5.47
N ALA A 334 -21.95 18.43 4.89
CA ALA A 334 -22.12 19.88 5.02
C ALA A 334 -23.35 20.43 4.29
N ASP A 335 -23.83 19.71 3.26
CA ASP A 335 -25.02 20.06 2.46
C ASP A 335 -26.35 19.56 3.08
N LYS A 336 -26.33 18.91 4.23
CA LYS A 336 -27.50 18.43 4.98
C LYS A 336 -27.79 19.30 6.20
#